data_5b7b0ef1059f3759120ab13bff7c33d4
#
_entry.id   5b7b0ef1059f3759120ab13bff7c33d4
#
_cell.length_a   1.000
_cell.length_b   1.000
_cell.length_c   1.000
_cell.angle_alpha   90.00
_cell.angle_beta   90.00
_cell.angle_gamma   90.00
#
_symmetry.space_group_name_H-M   'P 1'
#
loop_
_entity.id
_entity.type
_entity.pdbx_description
1 polymer ?
#
loop_
_entity_poly.entity_id
_entity_poly.type
_entity_poly.pdbx_seq_one_letter_code
_entity_poly.pdbx_strand_id
1 'polypeptide(L)'
;MEIIAIPSFREGGLNEIVHPLFGKCDSFTFITLDNNEITQVKVIENSAADETRSSGTLAAKIIRNNGAEKLIISKLGLNASMALNSLKIKTIRAPEGKMLVKDLVALYLKGKIKMTPSEDLIIEKDLE
;
A
#
# COMPACT_ATOMS: atom_id res chain seq x y z
N MET A 1 -6.05 14.95 -8.80
CA MET A 1 -5.08 13.87 -9.05
C MET A 1 -4.68 13.24 -7.73
N GLU A 2 -4.63 11.93 -7.66
CA GLU A 2 -4.18 11.25 -6.47
C GLU A 2 -3.22 10.12 -6.83
N ILE A 3 -2.32 9.81 -5.89
CA ILE A 3 -1.36 8.73 -6.04
C ILE A 3 -1.60 7.72 -4.93
N ILE A 4 -1.83 6.48 -5.32
CA ILE A 4 -2.12 5.39 -4.40
C ILE A 4 -0.99 4.37 -4.47
N ALA A 5 -0.48 3.95 -3.30
CA ALA A 5 0.52 2.89 -3.22
C ALA A 5 -0.16 1.56 -2.96
N ILE A 6 0.29 0.52 -3.64
CA ILE A 6 -0.19 -0.85 -3.47
C ILE A 6 1.04 -1.74 -3.33
N PRO A 7 1.20 -2.44 -2.19
CA PRO A 7 2.29 -3.41 -2.06
C PRO A 7 2.11 -4.53 -3.07
N SER A 8 3.20 -4.94 -3.69
CA SER A 8 3.14 -5.93 -4.76
C SER A 8 4.29 -6.92 -4.68
N PHE A 9 4.08 -8.09 -5.29
CA PHE A 9 5.10 -9.11 -5.42
C PHE A 9 6.03 -8.77 -6.59
N ARG A 10 7.23 -9.30 -6.53
CA ARG A 10 8.20 -9.27 -7.62
C ARG A 10 8.37 -7.87 -8.21
N GLU A 11 8.19 -7.75 -9.51
CA GLU A 11 8.44 -6.50 -10.22
C GLU A 11 7.24 -5.54 -10.24
N GLY A 12 6.14 -5.94 -9.60
CA GLY A 12 4.98 -5.07 -9.50
C GLY A 12 4.27 -4.82 -10.82
N GLY A 13 3.45 -3.78 -10.82
CA GLY A 13 2.65 -3.39 -11.98
C GLY A 13 1.23 -3.93 -11.90
N LEU A 14 0.42 -3.55 -12.89
CA LEU A 14 -1.01 -3.87 -12.89
C LEU A 14 -1.32 -5.36 -12.93
N ASN A 15 -0.46 -6.14 -13.55
CA ASN A 15 -0.68 -7.57 -13.71
C ASN A 15 -0.02 -8.42 -12.63
N GLU A 16 0.57 -7.79 -11.62
CA GLU A 16 1.21 -8.49 -10.52
C GLU A 16 0.25 -8.67 -9.35
N ILE A 17 0.56 -9.65 -8.51
CA ILE A 17 -0.27 -9.96 -7.34
C ILE A 17 0.02 -8.97 -6.22
N VAL A 18 -1.03 -8.51 -5.56
CA VAL A 18 -0.93 -7.65 -4.38
C VAL A 18 -0.28 -8.43 -3.25
N HIS A 19 0.72 -7.82 -2.60
CA HIS A 19 1.41 -8.45 -1.47
C HIS A 19 0.65 -8.13 -0.18
N PRO A 20 0.47 -9.11 0.72
CA PRO A 20 -0.29 -8.88 1.94
C PRO A 20 0.47 -8.10 3.01
N LEU A 21 1.79 -8.00 2.91
CA LEU A 21 2.61 -7.35 3.94
C LEU A 21 3.19 -6.05 3.42
N PHE A 22 2.94 -4.97 4.16
CA PHE A 22 3.39 -3.65 3.75
C PHE A 22 4.90 -3.48 3.83
N GLY A 23 5.49 -3.78 4.99
CA GLY A 23 6.92 -3.56 5.19
C GLY A 23 7.82 -4.59 4.50
N LYS A 24 7.27 -5.75 4.18
CA LYS A 24 8.04 -6.88 3.64
C LYS A 24 7.75 -7.19 2.18
N CYS A 25 6.96 -6.38 1.51
CA CYS A 25 6.67 -6.64 0.10
C CYS A 25 7.91 -6.44 -0.77
N ASP A 26 7.86 -6.97 -1.98
CA ASP A 26 8.98 -6.87 -2.92
C ASP A 26 9.05 -5.49 -3.55
N SER A 27 7.90 -4.92 -3.85
CA SER A 27 7.81 -3.64 -4.55
C SER A 27 6.55 -2.89 -4.14
N PHE A 28 6.53 -1.60 -4.42
CA PHE A 28 5.32 -0.78 -4.34
C PHE A 28 4.93 -0.36 -5.74
N THR A 29 3.69 -0.61 -6.09
CA THR A 29 3.12 -0.13 -7.34
C THR A 29 2.34 1.13 -7.04
N PHE A 30 2.73 2.24 -7.67
CA PHE A 30 2.09 3.54 -7.49
C PHE A 30 1.16 3.80 -8.66
N ILE A 31 -0.10 4.02 -8.34
CA ILE A 31 -1.14 4.29 -9.34
C ILE A 31 -1.51 5.75 -9.23
N THR A 32 -1.32 6.49 -10.31
CA THR A 32 -1.78 7.87 -10.38
C THR A 32 -3.14 7.89 -11.05
N LEU A 33 -4.12 8.49 -10.36
CA LEU A 33 -5.50 8.60 -10.84
C LEU A 33 -5.83 10.06 -11.07
N ASP A 34 -6.48 10.34 -12.19
CA ASP A 34 -7.01 11.66 -12.50
C ASP A 34 -8.37 11.46 -13.15
N ASN A 35 -9.41 12.09 -12.57
CA ASN A 35 -10.80 11.94 -13.02
C ASN A 35 -11.22 10.47 -13.11
N ASN A 36 -10.83 9.67 -12.11
CA ASN A 36 -11.15 8.24 -12.01
C ASN A 36 -10.53 7.39 -13.12
N GLU A 37 -9.46 7.88 -13.73
CA GLU A 37 -8.73 7.12 -14.74
C GLU A 37 -7.27 7.00 -14.33
N ILE A 38 -6.66 5.85 -14.66
CA ILE A 38 -5.24 5.63 -14.43
C ILE A 38 -4.46 6.41 -15.46
N THR A 39 -3.62 7.35 -15.00
CA THR A 39 -2.78 8.15 -15.90
C THR A 39 -1.32 7.72 -15.85
N GLN A 40 -0.90 7.03 -14.79
CA GLN A 40 0.49 6.57 -14.68
C GLN A 40 0.56 5.38 -13.74
N VAL A 41 1.43 4.43 -14.07
CA VAL A 41 1.79 3.32 -13.20
C VAL A 41 3.30 3.34 -13.03
N LYS A 42 3.77 3.43 -11.80
CA LYS A 42 5.19 3.46 -11.48
C LYS A 42 5.48 2.39 -10.43
N VAL A 43 6.61 1.71 -10.54
CA VAL A 43 6.99 0.69 -9.57
C VAL A 43 8.34 1.06 -8.95
N ILE A 44 8.41 0.95 -7.63
CA ILE A 44 9.65 1.17 -6.88
C ILE A 44 9.91 -0.07 -6.03
N GLU A 45 11.13 -0.58 -6.10
CA GLU A 45 11.55 -1.69 -5.27
C GLU A 45 11.47 -1.30 -3.79
N ASN A 46 11.03 -2.22 -2.92
CA ASN A 46 10.94 -1.95 -1.51
C ASN A 46 12.28 -2.24 -0.82
N SER A 47 13.12 -1.22 -0.71
CA SER A 47 14.41 -1.37 -0.06
C SER A 47 14.29 -1.58 1.45
N ALA A 48 13.11 -1.39 2.04
CA ALA A 48 12.87 -1.60 3.46
C ALA A 48 12.65 -3.08 3.80
N ALA A 49 12.42 -3.94 2.81
CA ALA A 49 12.04 -5.34 3.06
C ALA A 49 13.09 -6.12 3.84
N ASP A 50 14.36 -5.76 3.71
CA ASP A 50 15.45 -6.45 4.38
C ASP A 50 15.69 -5.97 5.82
N GLU A 51 15.00 -4.91 6.24
CA GLU A 51 15.15 -4.41 7.60
C GLU A 51 14.39 -5.28 8.59
N THR A 52 15.05 -5.62 9.71
CA THR A 52 14.46 -6.56 10.67
C THR A 52 13.49 -5.91 11.63
N ARG A 53 13.62 -4.61 11.90
CA ARG A 53 12.83 -3.95 12.93
C ARG A 53 11.99 -2.77 12.49
N SER A 54 12.38 -2.09 11.46
CA SER A 54 11.73 -0.84 11.08
C SER A 54 11.22 -0.86 9.65
N SER A 55 10.97 -2.05 9.10
CA SER A 55 10.54 -2.15 7.71
C SER A 55 9.26 -1.38 7.44
N GLY A 56 8.28 -1.45 8.36
CA GLY A 56 7.02 -0.71 8.18
C GLY A 56 7.22 0.79 8.21
N THR A 57 8.06 1.28 9.12
CA THR A 57 8.36 2.72 9.21
C THR A 57 9.08 3.20 7.96
N LEU A 58 10.08 2.44 7.51
CA LEU A 58 10.85 2.80 6.31
C LEU A 58 9.99 2.72 5.06
N ALA A 59 9.13 1.70 4.97
CA ALA A 59 8.22 1.57 3.84
C ALA A 59 7.29 2.78 3.75
N ALA A 60 6.79 3.26 4.89
CA ALA A 60 5.94 4.45 4.91
C ALA A 60 6.68 5.66 4.33
N LYS A 61 7.95 5.82 4.67
CA LYS A 61 8.76 6.91 4.12
C LYS A 61 8.97 6.75 2.61
N ILE A 62 9.20 5.52 2.15
CA ILE A 62 9.38 5.25 0.72
C ILE A 62 8.14 5.68 -0.05
N ILE A 63 6.95 5.26 0.38
CA ILE A 63 5.75 5.60 -0.37
C ILE A 63 5.44 7.09 -0.28
N ARG A 64 5.71 7.72 0.86
CA ARG A 64 5.50 9.17 0.98
C ARG A 64 6.47 9.94 0.07
N ASN A 65 7.72 9.53 0.01
CA ASN A 65 8.72 10.17 -0.83
C ASN A 65 8.39 10.04 -2.33
N ASN A 66 7.59 9.06 -2.69
CA ASN A 66 7.14 8.88 -4.07
C ASN A 66 5.76 9.45 -4.33
N GLY A 67 5.27 10.27 -3.42
CA GLY A 67 4.07 11.06 -3.62
C GLY A 67 2.76 10.40 -3.23
N ALA A 68 2.81 9.20 -2.62
CA ALA A 68 1.58 8.51 -2.25
C ALA A 68 0.84 9.26 -1.15
N GLU A 69 -0.45 9.43 -1.34
CA GLU A 69 -1.36 10.02 -0.36
C GLU A 69 -2.21 8.93 0.30
N LYS A 70 -2.31 7.78 -0.34
CA LYS A 70 -3.14 6.67 0.12
C LYS A 70 -2.39 5.36 -0.06
N LEU A 71 -2.72 4.41 0.81
CA LEU A 71 -2.19 3.05 0.76
C LEU A 71 -3.36 2.09 0.84
N ILE A 72 -3.43 1.12 -0.08
CA ILE A 72 -4.43 0.06 -0.01
C ILE A 72 -3.75 -1.17 0.57
N ILE A 73 -4.23 -1.63 1.72
CA ILE A 73 -3.64 -2.76 2.45
C ILE A 73 -4.71 -3.42 3.31
N SER A 74 -4.57 -4.71 3.59
CA SER A 74 -5.55 -5.41 4.41
C SER A 74 -5.22 -5.40 5.90
N LYS A 75 -3.94 -5.37 6.25
CA LYS A 75 -3.52 -5.40 7.66
C LYS A 75 -2.16 -4.76 7.83
N LEU A 76 -1.91 -4.23 9.03
CA LEU A 76 -0.70 -3.48 9.36
C LEU A 76 -0.16 -3.88 10.71
N GLY A 77 1.15 -3.72 10.90
CA GLY A 77 1.74 -3.71 12.22
C GLY A 77 1.56 -2.34 12.88
N LEU A 78 1.78 -2.29 14.18
CA LEU A 78 1.61 -1.06 14.96
C LEU A 78 2.52 0.06 14.46
N ASN A 79 3.79 -0.25 14.26
CA ASN A 79 4.76 0.78 13.85
C ASN A 79 4.45 1.35 12.49
N ALA A 80 4.01 0.50 11.55
CA ALA A 80 3.59 0.96 10.22
C ALA A 80 2.40 1.90 10.32
N SER A 81 1.39 1.54 11.13
CA SER A 81 0.21 2.37 11.34
C SER A 81 0.60 3.75 11.87
N MET A 82 1.47 3.76 12.89
CA MET A 82 1.91 5.03 13.48
C MET A 82 2.67 5.89 12.47
N ALA A 83 3.54 5.28 11.69
CA ALA A 83 4.31 6.00 10.68
C ALA A 83 3.41 6.58 9.59
N LEU A 84 2.45 5.78 9.12
CA LEU A 84 1.52 6.24 8.10
C LEU A 84 0.70 7.43 8.59
N ASN A 85 0.20 7.37 9.83
CA ASN A 85 -0.53 8.48 10.42
C ASN A 85 0.34 9.73 10.53
N SER A 86 1.57 9.56 10.99
CA SER A 86 2.50 10.67 11.14
C SER A 86 2.80 11.34 9.80
N LEU A 87 2.86 10.58 8.73
CA LEU A 87 3.14 11.08 7.38
C LEU A 87 1.86 11.49 6.63
N LYS A 88 0.71 11.39 7.29
CA LYS A 88 -0.60 11.79 6.74
C LYS A 88 -0.96 10.97 5.50
N ILE A 89 -0.60 9.71 5.49
CA ILE A 89 -1.01 8.77 4.46
C ILE A 89 -2.28 8.08 4.92
N LYS A 90 -3.33 8.17 4.13
CA LYS A 90 -4.60 7.52 4.45
C LYS A 90 -4.61 6.09 3.98
N THR A 91 -5.33 5.23 4.69
CA THR A 91 -5.38 3.82 4.38
C THR A 91 -6.76 3.41 3.90
N ILE A 92 -6.78 2.43 3.00
CA ILE A 92 -7.98 1.86 2.44
C ILE A 92 -7.88 0.36 2.66
N ARG A 93 -8.93 -0.25 3.22
CA ARG A 93 -8.90 -1.69 3.52
C ARG A 93 -9.04 -2.49 2.24
N ALA A 94 -8.00 -3.28 1.93
CA ALA A 94 -8.06 -4.25 0.84
C ALA A 94 -8.81 -5.50 1.28
N PRO A 95 -9.54 -6.16 0.37
CA PRO A 95 -10.08 -7.48 0.68
C PRO A 95 -8.94 -8.45 0.93
N GLU A 96 -9.18 -9.47 1.75
CA GLU A 96 -8.21 -10.51 1.94
C GLU A 96 -8.26 -11.48 0.77
N GLY A 97 -7.13 -12.15 0.54
CA GLY A 97 -7.03 -13.12 -0.54
C GLY A 97 -6.18 -12.62 -1.70
N LYS A 98 -5.92 -13.53 -2.62
CA LYS A 98 -5.05 -13.28 -3.75
C LYS A 98 -5.75 -12.44 -4.81
N MET A 99 -5.09 -11.37 -5.25
CA MET A 99 -5.70 -10.44 -6.18
C MET A 99 -4.62 -9.73 -6.98
N LEU A 100 -4.92 -9.41 -8.24
CA LEU A 100 -4.01 -8.60 -9.05
C LEU A 100 -4.16 -7.13 -8.70
N VAL A 101 -3.08 -6.38 -8.88
CA VAL A 101 -3.09 -4.93 -8.62
C VAL A 101 -4.22 -4.26 -9.40
N LYS A 102 -4.37 -4.60 -10.68
CA LYS A 102 -5.42 -3.96 -11.51
C LYS A 102 -6.82 -4.21 -10.98
N ASP A 103 -7.06 -5.39 -10.40
CA ASP A 103 -8.38 -5.72 -9.87
C ASP A 103 -8.65 -4.97 -8.58
N LEU A 104 -7.63 -4.75 -7.78
CA LEU A 104 -7.75 -3.94 -6.56
C LEU A 104 -8.05 -2.48 -6.92
N VAL A 105 -7.37 -1.94 -7.93
CA VAL A 105 -7.64 -0.57 -8.40
C VAL A 105 -9.08 -0.47 -8.91
N ALA A 106 -9.56 -1.49 -9.63
CA ALA A 106 -10.94 -1.50 -10.12
C ALA A 106 -11.94 -1.43 -8.97
N LEU A 107 -11.68 -2.17 -7.89
CA LEU A 107 -12.55 -2.12 -6.70
C LEU A 107 -12.56 -0.73 -6.09
N TYR A 108 -11.42 -0.10 -6.02
CA TYR A 108 -11.32 1.26 -5.50
C TYR A 108 -12.11 2.25 -6.36
N LEU A 109 -11.96 2.18 -7.66
CA LEU A 109 -12.64 3.08 -8.58
C LEU A 109 -14.15 2.90 -8.56
N LYS A 110 -14.62 1.67 -8.26
CA LYS A 110 -16.05 1.38 -8.16
C LYS A 110 -16.63 1.69 -6.79
N GLY A 111 -15.81 2.19 -5.86
CA GLY A 111 -16.28 2.48 -4.51
C GLY A 111 -16.57 1.25 -3.68
N LYS A 112 -15.98 0.11 -4.02
CA LYS A 112 -16.23 -1.17 -3.33
C LYS A 112 -15.35 -1.37 -2.09
N ILE A 113 -14.28 -0.60 -1.96
CA ILE A 113 -13.40 -0.62 -0.79
C ILE A 113 -13.32 0.79 -0.25
N LYS A 114 -13.14 0.91 1.09
CA LYS A 114 -13.37 2.18 1.77
C LYS A 114 -12.18 2.62 2.58
N MET A 115 -12.06 3.92 2.74
CA MET A 115 -11.13 4.52 3.70
C MET A 115 -11.36 3.91 5.07
N THR A 116 -10.28 3.45 5.68
CA THR A 116 -10.32 2.81 7.00
C THR A 116 -9.15 3.38 7.80
N PRO A 117 -9.40 3.86 9.03
CA PRO A 117 -8.28 4.32 9.86
C PRO A 117 -7.24 3.23 10.01
N SER A 118 -5.97 3.60 9.92
CA SER A 118 -4.90 2.59 9.97
C SER A 118 -4.91 1.79 11.26
N GLU A 119 -5.38 2.37 12.35
CA GLU A 119 -5.52 1.68 13.63
C GLU A 119 -6.44 0.47 13.54
N ASP A 120 -7.47 0.55 12.68
CA ASP A 120 -8.41 -0.54 12.50
C ASP A 120 -7.85 -1.69 11.67
N LEU A 121 -6.68 -1.48 11.06
CA LEU A 121 -5.99 -2.51 10.28
C LEU A 121 -4.90 -3.22 11.08
N ILE A 122 -4.62 -2.75 12.30
CA ILE A 122 -3.58 -3.33 13.14
C ILE A 122 -4.01 -4.72 13.59
N ILE A 123 -3.10 -5.68 13.48
CA ILE A 123 -3.27 -7.01 14.04
C ILE A 123 -2.34 -7.15 15.24
N GLU A 124 -2.72 -8.00 16.19
CA GLU A 124 -2.00 -8.12 17.45
C GLU A 124 -0.59 -8.68 17.28
N LYS A 125 -0.36 -9.45 16.23
CA LYS A 125 0.96 -9.97 15.96
C LYS A 125 1.75 -8.97 15.13
N ASP A 126 3.05 -8.88 15.40
CA ASP A 126 3.92 -7.97 14.67
C ASP A 126 4.03 -8.38 13.21
N LEU A 127 3.43 -7.61 12.36
CA LEU A 127 3.62 -7.67 10.91
C LEU A 127 4.26 -6.36 10.49
N GLU A 128 5.55 -6.37 10.48
CA GLU A 128 6.27 -5.20 10.04
C GLU A 128 6.41 -5.17 8.52
#